data_cbfe5a18dc763c714f4fefbef37bb03c
#
_entry.id   cbfe5a18dc763c714f4fefbef37bb03c
#
_cell.length_a   1.000
_cell.length_b   1.000
_cell.length_c   1.000
_cell.angle_alpha   90.00
_cell.angle_beta   90.00
_cell.angle_gamma   90.00
#
_symmetry.space_group_name_H-M   'P 1'
#
loop_
_entity.id
_entity.type
_entity.pdbx_description
1 polymer ?
#
loop_
_entity_poly.entity_id
_entity_poly.type
_entity_poly.pdbx_seq_one_letter_code
_entity_poly.pdbx_strand_id
1 'polypeptide(L)'
;CIDRKRTNTSAAFFVSPENQNMGSFVIRVYWGTLGKQESAQCPGVPQNLPASCRPLYSDYITDMSQINKGIVVNDALSPDVINANKRAFVEQFITRTAFQTAYGGLSAQQFVDKLAQTTGVPLSSADRTALVNEANDTSKRGSVVFKMVDGTLTTTGGLLQFQTTYGQQFYNKEFDTVFVFMEYIGYLRRNPDQDGFNHWLSKLKFFGNWVDAEMVRSFVVSPEYRGRF
;
A
#
# COMPACT_ATOMS: atom_id res chain seq x y z
N CYS A 1 -7.91 -28.29 15.45
CA CYS A 1 -6.60 -28.49 14.83
C CYS A 1 -6.58 -28.05 13.35
N ILE A 2 -7.56 -28.45 12.53
CA ILE A 2 -7.63 -28.08 11.12
C ILE A 2 -7.82 -26.58 10.93
N ASP A 3 -8.74 -25.96 11.64
CA ASP A 3 -9.00 -24.52 11.53
C ASP A 3 -7.79 -23.68 11.93
N ARG A 4 -7.06 -24.11 12.98
CA ARG A 4 -5.82 -23.44 13.38
C ARG A 4 -4.74 -23.53 12.30
N LYS A 5 -4.58 -24.68 11.65
CA LYS A 5 -3.64 -24.85 10.54
C LYS A 5 -4.01 -23.98 9.34
N ARG A 6 -5.30 -23.96 8.97
CA ARG A 6 -5.82 -23.09 7.89
C ARG A 6 -5.59 -21.63 8.20
N THR A 7 -5.90 -21.18 9.41
CA THR A 7 -5.67 -19.80 9.85
C THR A 7 -4.20 -19.43 9.76
N ASN A 8 -3.30 -20.25 10.27
CA ASN A 8 -1.86 -19.98 10.25
C ASN A 8 -1.28 -19.97 8.84
N THR A 9 -1.69 -20.91 7.97
CA THR A 9 -1.23 -20.93 6.56
C THR A 9 -1.73 -19.72 5.81
N SER A 10 -2.98 -19.35 6.01
CA SER A 10 -3.60 -18.20 5.37
C SER A 10 -2.94 -16.90 5.82
N ALA A 11 -2.70 -16.74 7.12
CA ALA A 11 -2.01 -15.58 7.67
C ALA A 11 -0.57 -15.47 7.17
N ALA A 12 0.15 -16.59 7.09
CA ALA A 12 1.52 -16.60 6.57
C ALA A 12 1.61 -16.01 5.15
N PHE A 13 0.57 -16.19 4.33
CA PHE A 13 0.51 -15.58 3.01
C PHE A 13 0.49 -14.04 3.09
N PHE A 14 -0.35 -13.46 3.94
CA PHE A 14 -0.47 -11.99 4.05
C PHE A 14 0.76 -11.31 4.68
N VAL A 15 1.47 -12.02 5.56
CA VAL A 15 2.70 -11.50 6.17
C VAL A 15 3.95 -11.88 5.40
N SER A 16 3.84 -12.63 4.29
CA SER A 16 4.99 -12.98 3.47
C SER A 16 5.65 -11.71 2.88
N PRO A 17 6.99 -11.69 2.76
CA PRO A 17 7.68 -10.56 2.15
C PRO A 17 7.20 -10.27 0.73
N GLU A 18 6.84 -11.29 -0.05
CA GLU A 18 6.32 -11.16 -1.40
C GLU A 18 5.00 -10.39 -1.40
N ASN A 19 4.05 -10.81 -0.56
CA ASN A 19 2.76 -10.13 -0.46
C ASN A 19 2.92 -8.69 0.06
N GLN A 20 3.79 -8.48 1.05
CA GLN A 20 4.09 -7.16 1.59
C GLN A 20 4.80 -6.27 0.56
N ASN A 21 5.66 -6.84 -0.27
CA ASN A 21 6.36 -6.12 -1.32
C ASN A 21 5.46 -5.77 -2.52
N MET A 22 4.48 -6.59 -2.83
CA MET A 22 3.58 -6.42 -3.98
C MET A 22 2.20 -5.90 -3.59
N GLY A 23 1.46 -6.67 -2.80
CA GLY A 23 0.06 -6.39 -2.48
C GLY A 23 -0.15 -5.10 -1.70
N SER A 24 0.64 -4.88 -0.68
CA SER A 24 0.54 -3.69 0.14
C SER A 24 1.11 -2.44 -0.54
N PHE A 25 1.94 -2.60 -1.57
CA PHE A 25 2.57 -1.48 -2.27
C PHE A 25 1.54 -0.59 -2.99
N VAL A 26 0.60 -1.19 -3.72
CA VAL A 26 -0.47 -0.44 -4.39
C VAL A 26 -1.20 0.46 -3.41
N ILE A 27 -1.59 -0.10 -2.25
CA ILE A 27 -2.31 0.66 -1.22
C ILE A 27 -1.46 1.83 -0.71
N ARG A 28 -0.16 1.61 -0.46
CA ARG A 28 0.75 2.66 -0.01
C ARG A 28 0.93 3.77 -1.04
N VAL A 29 0.93 3.47 -2.34
CA VAL A 29 0.97 4.50 -3.39
C VAL A 29 -0.26 5.41 -3.31
N TYR A 30 -1.47 4.84 -3.19
CA TYR A 30 -2.69 5.64 -3.02
C TYR A 30 -2.63 6.51 -1.76
N TRP A 31 -2.29 5.93 -0.63
CA TRP A 31 -2.31 6.65 0.65
C TRP A 31 -1.17 7.66 0.80
N GLY A 32 0.01 7.34 0.30
CA GLY A 32 1.15 8.23 0.35
C GLY A 32 1.04 9.43 -0.59
N THR A 33 0.18 9.33 -1.61
CA THR A 33 -0.02 10.41 -2.58
C THR A 33 -1.35 11.14 -2.42
N LEU A 34 -2.46 10.42 -2.34
CA LEU A 34 -3.81 10.99 -2.28
C LEU A 34 -4.33 11.14 -0.84
N GLY A 35 -3.65 10.53 0.12
CA GLY A 35 -4.04 10.54 1.53
C GLY A 35 -5.10 9.50 1.87
N LYS A 36 -5.41 9.43 3.17
CA LYS A 36 -6.43 8.52 3.72
C LYS A 36 -7.75 9.23 4.02
N GLN A 37 -7.95 10.43 3.50
CA GLN A 37 -9.12 11.25 3.86
C GLN A 37 -10.42 10.57 3.46
N GLU A 38 -11.40 10.69 4.35
CA GLU A 38 -12.73 10.14 4.14
C GLU A 38 -13.47 10.91 3.02
N SER A 39 -14.10 10.17 2.20
CA SER A 39 -15.04 10.38 1.10
C SER A 39 -15.24 11.75 0.44
N ALA A 40 -15.32 12.83 1.16
CA ALA A 40 -15.74 14.12 0.58
C ALA A 40 -14.66 14.83 -0.23
N GLN A 41 -13.42 14.38 -0.17
CA GLN A 41 -12.27 15.12 -0.71
C GLN A 41 -11.33 14.29 -1.61
N CYS A 42 -11.66 13.06 -1.94
CA CYS A 42 -10.86 12.27 -2.87
C CYS A 42 -11.25 12.59 -4.32
N PRO A 43 -10.36 13.19 -5.11
CA PRO A 43 -10.67 13.50 -6.50
C PRO A 43 -11.04 12.23 -7.29
N GLY A 44 -12.21 12.23 -7.95
CA GLY A 44 -12.65 11.15 -8.83
C GLY A 44 -13.32 9.95 -8.16
N VAL A 45 -13.54 9.98 -6.84
CA VAL A 45 -14.32 8.95 -6.14
C VAL A 45 -15.78 9.37 -6.05
N PRO A 46 -16.75 8.49 -6.41
CA PRO A 46 -18.17 8.78 -6.23
C PRO A 46 -18.50 9.10 -4.77
N GLN A 47 -19.25 10.19 -4.53
CA GLN A 47 -19.56 10.71 -3.20
C GLN A 47 -20.38 9.78 -2.29
N ASN A 48 -20.94 8.71 -2.85
CA ASN A 48 -21.78 7.74 -2.14
C ASN A 48 -21.00 6.49 -1.66
N LEU A 49 -19.69 6.43 -1.87
CA LEU A 49 -18.88 5.34 -1.32
C LEU A 49 -18.20 5.80 -0.03
N PRO A 50 -18.15 4.97 1.03
CA PRO A 50 -17.38 5.26 2.23
C PRO A 50 -15.90 5.24 1.85
N ALA A 51 -15.39 6.38 1.45
CA ALA A 51 -14.09 6.45 0.79
C ALA A 51 -13.09 7.20 1.64
N SER A 52 -12.17 6.49 2.16
CA SER A 52 -10.78 6.96 2.17
C SER A 52 -10.27 6.94 0.72
N CYS A 53 -9.21 7.70 0.38
CA CYS A 53 -8.59 7.62 -0.95
C CYS A 53 -7.90 6.26 -1.18
N ARG A 54 -8.50 5.20 -0.69
CA ARG A 54 -8.11 3.80 -0.86
C ARG A 54 -8.44 3.39 -2.27
N PRO A 55 -7.66 2.52 -2.89
CA PRO A 55 -8.10 1.92 -4.13
C PRO A 55 -9.43 1.19 -3.88
N LEU A 56 -10.37 1.30 -4.80
CA LEU A 56 -11.51 0.37 -4.82
C LEU A 56 -10.97 -1.04 -5.06
N TYR A 57 -11.72 -2.07 -4.63
CA TYR A 57 -11.33 -3.46 -4.88
C TYR A 57 -11.03 -3.71 -6.37
N SER A 58 -11.86 -3.18 -7.28
CA SER A 58 -11.65 -3.27 -8.73
C SER A 58 -10.34 -2.62 -9.19
N ASP A 59 -10.02 -1.43 -8.66
CA ASP A 59 -8.81 -0.71 -9.00
C ASP A 59 -7.59 -1.45 -8.47
N TYR A 60 -7.67 -1.93 -7.24
CA TYR A 60 -6.61 -2.70 -6.61
C TYR A 60 -6.26 -3.96 -7.41
N ILE A 61 -7.26 -4.74 -7.85
CA ILE A 61 -7.02 -5.95 -8.64
C ILE A 61 -6.38 -5.62 -9.98
N THR A 62 -6.84 -4.55 -10.63
CA THR A 62 -6.27 -4.08 -11.90
C THR A 62 -4.82 -3.64 -11.72
N ASP A 63 -4.54 -2.84 -10.68
CA ASP A 63 -3.21 -2.33 -10.40
C ASP A 63 -2.25 -3.44 -9.96
N MET A 64 -2.72 -4.39 -9.16
CA MET A 64 -1.95 -5.57 -8.79
C MET A 64 -1.55 -6.43 -9.98
N SER A 65 -2.39 -6.52 -10.99
CA SER A 65 -2.05 -7.28 -12.22
C SER A 65 -0.82 -6.71 -12.93
N GLN A 66 -0.58 -5.39 -12.83
CA GLN A 66 0.61 -4.74 -13.38
C GLN A 66 1.86 -5.08 -12.57
N ILE A 67 1.75 -5.10 -11.24
CA ILE A 67 2.88 -5.46 -10.36
C ILE A 67 3.29 -6.92 -10.54
N ASN A 68 2.32 -7.81 -10.73
CA ASN A 68 2.55 -9.25 -10.84
C ASN A 68 2.96 -9.71 -12.25
N LYS A 69 3.03 -8.82 -13.21
CA LYS A 69 3.32 -9.17 -14.60
C LYS A 69 4.72 -9.79 -14.74
N GLY A 70 4.77 -10.99 -15.30
CA GLY A 70 6.03 -11.68 -15.59
C GLY A 70 6.76 -12.26 -14.36
N ILE A 71 6.10 -12.28 -13.18
CA ILE A 71 6.68 -12.87 -11.98
C ILE A 71 6.50 -14.38 -12.04
N VAL A 72 7.58 -15.11 -11.81
CA VAL A 72 7.62 -16.56 -11.69
C VAL A 72 8.00 -16.91 -10.25
N VAL A 73 7.17 -17.73 -9.60
CA VAL A 73 7.41 -18.15 -8.21
C VAL A 73 8.72 -18.94 -8.14
N ASN A 74 9.57 -18.61 -7.16
CA ASN A 74 10.91 -19.18 -6.95
C ASN A 74 11.95 -18.84 -8.04
N ASP A 75 11.69 -17.87 -8.91
CA ASP A 75 12.70 -17.36 -9.83
C ASP A 75 13.57 -16.30 -9.13
N ALA A 76 14.89 -16.47 -9.19
CA ALA A 76 15.86 -15.55 -8.61
C ALA A 76 15.81 -14.12 -9.20
N LEU A 77 15.30 -13.96 -10.42
CA LEU A 77 15.09 -12.68 -11.09
C LEU A 77 13.79 -11.97 -10.70
N SER A 78 12.87 -12.65 -10.03
CA SER A 78 11.58 -12.09 -9.66
C SER A 78 11.67 -10.80 -8.81
N PRO A 79 12.61 -10.63 -7.86
CA PRO A 79 12.77 -9.37 -7.14
C PRO A 79 13.05 -8.16 -8.04
N ASP A 80 13.88 -8.31 -9.06
CA ASP A 80 14.18 -7.24 -10.02
C ASP A 80 12.99 -6.93 -10.91
N VAL A 81 12.27 -7.95 -11.35
CA VAL A 81 11.03 -7.81 -12.12
C VAL A 81 9.98 -7.08 -11.28
N ILE A 82 9.80 -7.46 -10.01
CA ILE A 82 8.88 -6.77 -9.09
C ILE A 82 9.24 -5.29 -8.96
N ASN A 83 10.51 -4.97 -8.74
CA ASN A 83 10.95 -3.60 -8.61
C ASN A 83 10.75 -2.78 -9.90
N ALA A 84 11.03 -3.36 -11.06
CA ALA A 84 10.77 -2.73 -12.34
C ALA A 84 9.27 -2.46 -12.55
N ASN A 85 8.43 -3.44 -12.25
CA ASN A 85 6.98 -3.31 -12.36
C ASN A 85 6.41 -2.26 -11.38
N LYS A 86 6.91 -2.21 -10.15
CA LYS A 86 6.53 -1.20 -9.14
C LYS A 86 6.87 0.22 -9.62
N ARG A 87 8.05 0.41 -10.21
CA ARG A 87 8.45 1.71 -10.79
C ARG A 87 7.56 2.09 -11.97
N ALA A 88 7.35 1.16 -12.90
CA ALA A 88 6.47 1.39 -14.05
C ALA A 88 5.03 1.71 -13.62
N PHE A 89 4.53 1.03 -12.58
CA PHE A 89 3.23 1.34 -12.00
C PHE A 89 3.17 2.77 -11.46
N VAL A 90 4.16 3.23 -10.69
CA VAL A 90 4.19 4.60 -10.17
C VAL A 90 4.26 5.62 -11.30
N GLU A 91 5.07 5.39 -12.33
CA GLU A 91 5.13 6.28 -13.49
C GLU A 91 3.77 6.39 -14.20
N GLN A 92 3.05 5.29 -14.32
CA GLN A 92 1.68 5.31 -14.86
C GLN A 92 0.69 5.95 -13.88
N PHE A 93 0.83 5.69 -12.57
CA PHE A 93 -0.06 6.24 -11.55
C PHE A 93 -0.02 7.77 -11.49
N ILE A 94 1.16 8.38 -11.61
CA ILE A 94 1.31 9.83 -11.58
C ILE A 94 0.67 10.54 -12.79
N THR A 95 0.37 9.82 -13.87
CA THR A 95 -0.37 10.39 -15.02
C THR A 95 -1.87 10.41 -14.83
N ARG A 96 -2.41 9.73 -13.83
CA ARG A 96 -3.86 9.64 -13.58
C ARG A 96 -4.44 10.99 -13.18
N THR A 97 -5.68 11.24 -13.60
CA THR A 97 -6.39 12.49 -13.32
C THR A 97 -6.38 12.88 -11.85
N ALA A 98 -6.63 11.92 -10.94
CA ALA A 98 -6.63 12.18 -9.50
C ALA A 98 -5.28 12.71 -9.00
N PHE A 99 -4.17 12.11 -9.46
CA PHE A 99 -2.84 12.58 -9.10
C PHE A 99 -2.54 13.94 -9.73
N GLN A 100 -2.83 14.12 -11.01
CA GLN A 100 -2.59 15.39 -11.72
C GLN A 100 -3.39 16.56 -11.13
N THR A 101 -4.64 16.30 -10.70
CA THR A 101 -5.46 17.30 -9.96
C THR A 101 -4.78 17.71 -8.65
N ALA A 102 -4.18 16.77 -7.95
CA ALA A 102 -3.54 17.01 -6.67
C ALA A 102 -2.14 17.63 -6.78
N TYR A 103 -1.37 17.29 -7.81
CA TYR A 103 0.06 17.57 -7.88
C TYR A 103 0.53 18.26 -9.18
N GLY A 104 -0.27 18.24 -10.24
CA GLY A 104 0.18 18.65 -11.60
C GLY A 104 0.69 20.08 -11.69
N GLY A 105 0.07 21.01 -10.97
CA GLY A 105 0.45 22.43 -10.97
C GLY A 105 1.49 22.84 -9.92
N LEU A 106 2.03 21.90 -9.13
CA LEU A 106 2.92 22.23 -8.02
C LEU A 106 4.37 22.42 -8.48
N SER A 107 5.06 23.39 -7.90
CA SER A 107 6.52 23.50 -7.97
C SER A 107 7.18 22.25 -7.35
N ALA A 108 8.45 21.97 -7.64
CA ALA A 108 9.17 20.85 -7.06
C ALA A 108 9.16 20.87 -5.53
N GLN A 109 9.33 22.05 -4.94
CA GLN A 109 9.28 22.24 -3.48
C GLN A 109 7.90 21.90 -2.93
N GLN A 110 6.84 22.48 -3.49
CA GLN A 110 5.47 22.20 -3.08
C GLN A 110 5.09 20.73 -3.26
N PHE A 111 5.57 20.11 -4.33
CA PHE A 111 5.38 18.70 -4.62
C PHE A 111 5.96 17.80 -3.51
N VAL A 112 7.22 18.01 -3.14
CA VAL A 112 7.89 17.24 -2.07
C VAL A 112 7.27 17.52 -0.71
N ASP A 113 6.96 18.77 -0.40
CA ASP A 113 6.33 19.16 0.87
C ASP A 113 4.94 18.52 1.03
N LYS A 114 4.16 18.49 -0.05
CA LYS A 114 2.85 17.86 -0.04
C LYS A 114 2.95 16.34 0.13
N LEU A 115 3.91 15.67 -0.53
CA LEU A 115 4.15 14.25 -0.32
C LEU A 115 4.56 13.97 1.13
N ALA A 116 5.48 14.76 1.69
CA ALA A 116 5.90 14.63 3.09
C ALA A 116 4.71 14.84 4.05
N GLN A 117 3.87 15.82 3.79
CA GLN A 117 2.64 16.04 4.56
C GLN A 117 1.67 14.86 4.44
N THR A 118 1.46 14.33 3.24
CA THR A 118 0.51 13.23 2.99
C THR A 118 0.98 11.93 3.62
N THR A 119 2.26 11.58 3.47
CA THR A 119 2.85 10.41 4.15
C THR A 119 2.95 10.62 5.65
N GLY A 120 3.05 11.87 6.10
CA GLY A 120 3.31 12.23 7.50
C GLY A 120 4.65 11.68 8.00
N VAL A 121 5.62 11.52 7.11
CA VAL A 121 7.00 11.12 7.43
C VAL A 121 7.90 12.34 7.36
N PRO A 122 8.62 12.66 8.44
CA PRO A 122 9.53 13.80 8.45
C PRO A 122 10.73 13.56 7.51
N LEU A 123 11.10 14.58 6.78
CA LEU A 123 12.33 14.59 5.97
C LEU A 123 13.41 15.41 6.68
N SER A 124 14.65 14.93 6.63
CA SER A 124 15.80 15.77 6.97
C SER A 124 15.94 16.91 5.94
N SER A 125 16.59 18.01 6.31
CA SER A 125 16.83 19.11 5.36
C SER A 125 17.64 18.64 4.13
N ALA A 126 18.57 17.72 4.32
CA ALA A 126 19.36 17.14 3.23
C ALA A 126 18.51 16.29 2.29
N ASP A 127 17.68 15.38 2.83
CA ASP A 127 16.77 14.55 2.04
C ASP A 127 15.75 15.39 1.30
N ARG A 128 15.16 16.38 1.97
CA ARG A 128 14.22 17.31 1.34
C ARG A 128 14.88 18.01 0.16
N THR A 129 16.09 18.55 0.33
CA THR A 129 16.82 19.22 -0.75
C THR A 129 17.10 18.28 -1.90
N ALA A 130 17.56 17.05 -1.64
CA ALA A 130 17.82 16.05 -2.66
C ALA A 130 16.56 15.69 -3.46
N LEU A 131 15.42 15.47 -2.78
CA LEU A 131 14.15 15.15 -3.43
C LEU A 131 13.59 16.33 -4.25
N VAL A 132 13.74 17.57 -3.75
CA VAL A 132 13.35 18.78 -4.51
C VAL A 132 14.21 18.93 -5.76
N ASN A 133 15.51 18.72 -5.66
CA ASN A 133 16.41 18.78 -6.82
C ASN A 133 16.02 17.73 -7.89
N GLU A 134 15.67 16.52 -7.46
CA GLU A 134 15.19 15.47 -8.36
C GLU A 134 13.83 15.83 -8.98
N ALA A 135 12.88 16.35 -8.18
CA ALA A 135 11.53 16.71 -8.63
C ALA A 135 11.47 17.94 -9.56
N ASN A 136 12.56 18.74 -9.65
CA ASN A 136 12.69 19.81 -10.63
C ASN A 136 12.64 19.28 -12.07
N ASP A 137 13.15 18.07 -12.29
CA ASP A 137 12.88 17.32 -13.50
C ASP A 137 11.53 16.61 -13.34
N THR A 138 10.51 17.10 -14.02
CA THR A 138 9.14 16.56 -13.90
C THR A 138 9.05 15.09 -14.31
N SER A 139 9.93 14.62 -15.18
CA SER A 139 10.01 13.21 -15.57
C SER A 139 10.48 12.29 -14.44
N LYS A 140 11.10 12.83 -13.39
CA LYS A 140 11.58 12.10 -12.22
C LYS A 140 10.62 12.12 -11.02
N ARG A 141 9.47 12.78 -11.15
CA ARG A 141 8.50 12.85 -10.05
C ARG A 141 7.96 11.48 -9.64
N GLY A 142 7.84 10.54 -10.58
CA GLY A 142 7.52 9.15 -10.26
C GLY A 142 8.58 8.49 -9.37
N SER A 143 9.86 8.72 -9.66
CA SER A 143 10.96 8.24 -8.81
C SER A 143 10.89 8.82 -7.39
N VAL A 144 10.58 10.12 -7.26
CA VAL A 144 10.40 10.76 -5.95
C VAL A 144 9.23 10.13 -5.18
N VAL A 145 8.07 9.94 -5.84
CA VAL A 145 6.93 9.23 -5.23
C VAL A 145 7.35 7.84 -4.76
N PHE A 146 7.97 7.05 -5.64
CA PHE A 146 8.42 5.69 -5.29
C PHE A 146 9.30 5.67 -4.06
N LYS A 147 10.30 6.55 -3.97
CA LYS A 147 11.20 6.65 -2.82
C LYS A 147 10.46 6.98 -1.53
N MET A 148 9.44 7.83 -1.59
CA MET A 148 8.70 8.29 -0.41
C MET A 148 7.66 7.29 0.07
N VAL A 149 7.04 6.52 -0.81
CA VAL A 149 5.96 5.61 -0.40
C VAL A 149 6.44 4.19 -0.13
N ASP A 150 7.56 3.79 -0.70
CA ASP A 150 8.07 2.42 -0.54
C ASP A 150 9.60 2.36 -0.48
N GLY A 151 10.27 2.71 -1.57
CA GLY A 151 11.73 2.64 -1.67
C GLY A 151 12.32 1.24 -1.51
N THR A 152 11.49 0.19 -1.54
CA THR A 152 11.95 -1.20 -1.42
C THR A 152 12.69 -1.62 -2.69
N LEU A 153 13.92 -2.11 -2.55
CA LEU A 153 14.71 -2.59 -3.68
C LEU A 153 14.48 -4.05 -3.99
N THR A 154 14.57 -4.89 -2.96
CA THR A 154 14.55 -6.34 -3.10
C THR A 154 14.22 -7.02 -1.78
N THR A 155 14.07 -8.33 -1.81
CA THR A 155 13.96 -9.19 -0.64
C THR A 155 15.23 -10.02 -0.51
N THR A 156 15.95 -9.86 0.58
CA THR A 156 17.17 -10.62 0.86
C THR A 156 16.98 -11.45 2.13
N GLY A 157 17.15 -12.77 2.04
CA GLY A 157 16.96 -13.67 3.18
C GLY A 157 15.57 -13.59 3.81
N GLY A 158 14.53 -13.30 3.02
CA GLY A 158 13.15 -13.13 3.49
C GLY A 158 12.86 -11.74 4.11
N LEU A 159 13.84 -10.80 4.10
CA LEU A 159 13.69 -9.46 4.64
C LEU A 159 13.63 -8.42 3.52
N LEU A 160 12.73 -7.44 3.67
CA LEU A 160 12.64 -6.30 2.77
C LEU A 160 13.85 -5.38 2.94
N GLN A 161 14.44 -4.97 1.81
CA GLN A 161 15.54 -4.01 1.75
C GLN A 161 15.03 -2.67 1.23
N PHE A 162 15.13 -1.62 2.04
CA PHE A 162 14.64 -0.28 1.71
C PHE A 162 15.76 0.61 1.18
N GLN A 163 15.50 1.35 0.11
CA GLN A 163 16.41 2.36 -0.44
C GLN A 163 16.53 3.60 0.46
N THR A 164 15.46 3.93 1.16
CA THR A 164 15.38 5.18 1.90
C THR A 164 14.80 4.95 3.29
N THR A 165 15.33 5.69 4.27
CA THR A 165 14.83 5.66 5.65
C THR A 165 13.37 6.14 5.71
N TYR A 166 12.98 7.15 4.92
CA TYR A 166 11.62 7.65 4.92
C TYR A 166 10.64 6.69 4.25
N GLY A 167 11.05 5.96 3.21
CA GLY A 167 10.23 4.88 2.64
C GLY A 167 9.97 3.76 3.65
N GLN A 168 11.00 3.35 4.40
CA GLN A 168 10.85 2.39 5.49
C GLN A 168 9.95 2.91 6.61
N GLN A 169 10.10 4.16 7.01
CA GLN A 169 9.25 4.77 8.04
C GLN A 169 7.78 4.79 7.61
N PHE A 170 7.51 5.15 6.36
CA PHE A 170 6.14 5.12 5.84
C PHE A 170 5.56 3.70 5.80
N TYR A 171 6.34 2.73 5.33
CA TYR A 171 5.97 1.31 5.37
C TYR A 171 5.58 0.87 6.78
N ASN A 172 6.45 1.11 7.76
CA ASN A 172 6.22 0.71 9.15
C ASN A 172 4.99 1.41 9.76
N LYS A 173 4.83 2.70 9.48
CA LYS A 173 3.68 3.51 9.96
C LYS A 173 2.35 2.96 9.46
N GLU A 174 2.31 2.49 8.21
CA GLU A 174 1.08 2.07 7.57
C GLU A 174 0.82 0.56 7.67
N PHE A 175 1.75 -0.21 8.21
CA PHE A 175 1.71 -1.67 8.22
C PHE A 175 0.38 -2.24 8.71
N ASP A 176 -0.04 -1.87 9.91
CA ASP A 176 -1.30 -2.39 10.50
C ASP A 176 -2.53 -1.99 9.68
N THR A 177 -2.55 -0.74 9.21
CA THR A 177 -3.67 -0.19 8.44
C THR A 177 -3.78 -0.89 7.08
N VAL A 178 -2.65 -1.11 6.44
CA VAL A 178 -2.56 -1.87 5.18
C VAL A 178 -2.94 -3.32 5.40
N PHE A 179 -2.47 -3.94 6.48
CA PHE A 179 -2.78 -5.32 6.82
C PHE A 179 -4.31 -5.53 6.94
N VAL A 180 -4.99 -4.67 7.71
CA VAL A 180 -6.46 -4.73 7.84
C VAL A 180 -7.13 -4.60 6.48
N PHE A 181 -6.69 -3.65 5.65
CA PHE A 181 -7.27 -3.46 4.31
C PHE A 181 -7.10 -4.73 3.44
N MET A 182 -5.92 -5.32 3.48
CA MET A 182 -5.60 -6.53 2.71
C MET A 182 -6.47 -7.74 3.10
N GLU A 183 -6.85 -7.85 4.37
CA GLU A 183 -7.76 -8.92 4.84
C GLU A 183 -9.14 -8.82 4.14
N TYR A 184 -9.69 -7.60 4.03
CA TYR A 184 -10.95 -7.39 3.30
C TYR A 184 -10.81 -7.72 1.82
N ILE A 185 -9.73 -7.29 1.19
CA ILE A 185 -9.47 -7.56 -0.22
C ILE A 185 -9.26 -9.05 -0.47
N GLY A 186 -8.42 -9.68 0.32
CA GLY A 186 -8.03 -11.09 0.13
C GLY A 186 -9.14 -12.07 0.47
N TYR A 187 -9.76 -11.92 1.64
CA TYR A 187 -10.78 -12.87 2.09
C TYR A 187 -12.18 -12.51 1.59
N LEU A 188 -12.58 -11.24 1.69
CA LEU A 188 -13.94 -10.84 1.40
C LEU A 188 -14.13 -10.28 -0.02
N ARG A 189 -13.06 -10.10 -0.78
CA ARG A 189 -13.09 -9.59 -2.17
C ARG A 189 -13.98 -8.36 -2.34
N ARG A 190 -13.92 -7.47 -1.39
CA ARG A 190 -14.65 -6.21 -1.37
C ARG A 190 -13.90 -5.12 -0.63
N ASN A 191 -14.38 -3.90 -0.77
CA ASN A 191 -13.92 -2.79 0.05
C ASN A 191 -14.32 -3.00 1.52
N PRO A 192 -13.48 -2.63 2.47
CA PRO A 192 -13.88 -2.58 3.88
C PRO A 192 -14.99 -1.53 4.08
N ASP A 193 -15.96 -1.87 4.91
CA ASP A 193 -16.82 -0.87 5.53
C ASP A 193 -16.06 -0.14 6.64
N GLN A 194 -16.47 1.09 6.95
CA GLN A 194 -15.71 1.94 7.87
C GLN A 194 -15.70 1.39 9.31
N ASP A 195 -16.85 0.92 9.79
CA ASP A 195 -16.99 0.44 11.16
C ASP A 195 -16.18 -0.84 11.39
N GLY A 196 -16.30 -1.80 10.47
CA GLY A 196 -15.52 -3.04 10.49
C GLY A 196 -14.01 -2.77 10.37
N PHE A 197 -13.63 -1.84 9.51
CA PHE A 197 -12.22 -1.44 9.39
C PHE A 197 -11.67 -0.86 10.68
N ASN A 198 -12.39 0.09 11.28
CA ASN A 198 -11.99 0.72 12.53
C ASN A 198 -11.94 -0.29 13.68
N HIS A 199 -12.91 -1.21 13.74
CA HIS A 199 -12.94 -2.28 14.74
C HIS A 199 -11.66 -3.13 14.66
N TRP A 200 -11.33 -3.65 13.49
CA TRP A 200 -10.16 -4.52 13.33
C TRP A 200 -8.84 -3.79 13.52
N LEU A 201 -8.73 -2.56 13.04
CA LEU A 201 -7.54 -1.76 13.25
C LEU A 201 -7.31 -1.45 14.75
N SER A 202 -8.38 -1.12 15.47
CA SER A 202 -8.29 -0.88 16.92
C SER A 202 -7.90 -2.15 17.68
N LYS A 203 -8.46 -3.28 17.31
CA LYS A 203 -8.14 -4.58 17.88
C LYS A 203 -6.68 -4.98 17.61
N LEU A 204 -6.22 -4.83 16.37
CA LEU A 204 -4.84 -5.13 15.99
C LEU A 204 -3.84 -4.26 16.76
N LYS A 205 -4.11 -2.97 16.89
CA LYS A 205 -3.28 -2.05 17.68
C LYS A 205 -3.29 -2.37 19.19
N PHE A 206 -4.43 -2.79 19.73
CA PHE A 206 -4.53 -3.13 21.14
C PHE A 206 -3.72 -4.39 21.49
N PHE A 207 -3.81 -5.44 20.69
CA PHE A 207 -3.10 -6.70 20.91
C PHE A 207 -1.65 -6.70 20.37
N GLY A 208 -1.32 -5.76 19.48
CA GLY A 208 0.02 -5.66 18.88
C GLY A 208 0.34 -6.75 17.85
N ASN A 209 -0.58 -7.68 17.60
CA ASN A 209 -0.41 -8.71 16.58
C ASN A 209 -1.78 -9.29 16.13
N TRP A 210 -1.81 -9.85 14.93
CA TRP A 210 -3.03 -10.39 14.32
C TRP A 210 -3.51 -11.71 14.95
N VAL A 211 -2.63 -12.46 15.64
CA VAL A 211 -2.97 -13.75 16.27
C VAL A 211 -3.86 -13.51 17.48
N ASP A 212 -3.41 -12.66 18.39
CA ASP A 212 -4.14 -12.35 19.63
C ASP A 212 -5.40 -11.50 19.33
N ALA A 213 -5.36 -10.70 18.27
CA ALA A 213 -6.55 -10.02 17.75
C ALA A 213 -7.58 -10.98 17.12
N GLU A 214 -7.22 -12.26 16.91
CA GLU A 214 -8.06 -13.27 16.22
C GLU A 214 -8.58 -12.84 14.85
N MET A 215 -7.90 -11.90 14.24
CA MET A 215 -8.38 -11.20 13.05
C MET A 215 -8.52 -12.15 11.85
N VAL A 216 -7.43 -12.81 11.45
CA VAL A 216 -7.43 -13.75 10.32
C VAL A 216 -8.44 -14.88 10.53
N ARG A 217 -8.50 -15.42 11.77
CA ARG A 217 -9.47 -16.46 12.11
C ARG A 217 -10.90 -15.99 11.87
N SER A 218 -11.23 -14.78 12.32
CA SER A 218 -12.58 -14.23 12.18
C SER A 218 -12.99 -14.06 10.71
N PHE A 219 -12.06 -13.65 9.83
CA PHE A 219 -12.32 -13.57 8.41
C PHE A 219 -12.54 -14.96 7.79
N VAL A 220 -11.66 -15.92 8.05
CA VAL A 220 -11.72 -17.27 7.48
C VAL A 220 -12.97 -18.06 7.93
N VAL A 221 -13.47 -17.81 9.14
CA VAL A 221 -14.69 -18.49 9.63
C VAL A 221 -15.97 -17.71 9.37
N SER A 222 -15.89 -16.50 8.85
CA SER A 222 -17.06 -15.66 8.60
C SER A 222 -18.03 -16.33 7.61
N PRO A 223 -19.35 -16.17 7.79
CA PRO A 223 -20.33 -16.65 6.80
C PRO A 223 -20.10 -16.07 5.41
N GLU A 224 -19.64 -14.82 5.33
CA GLU A 224 -19.34 -14.14 4.07
C GLU A 224 -18.20 -14.84 3.31
N TYR A 225 -17.13 -15.22 3.99
CA TYR A 225 -16.04 -15.98 3.37
C TYR A 225 -16.48 -17.39 2.96
N ARG A 226 -17.12 -18.13 3.90
CA ARG A 226 -17.55 -19.51 3.67
C ARG A 226 -18.61 -19.65 2.59
N GLY A 227 -19.47 -18.66 2.43
CA GLY A 227 -20.51 -18.65 1.40
C GLY A 227 -19.99 -18.52 -0.04
N ARG A 228 -18.67 -18.37 -0.21
CA ARG A 228 -18.02 -18.31 -1.53
C ARG A 228 -17.57 -19.66 -2.07
N PHE A 229 -17.61 -20.70 -1.25
CA PHE A 229 -17.20 -22.07 -1.55
C PHE A 229 -18.32 -23.06 -1.24
#